data_2fd45ae87a7ea8d7abe1a16c073cf1d5
#
_entry.id   2fd45ae87a7ea8d7abe1a16c073cf1d5
#
_cell.length_a   1.000
_cell.length_b   1.000
_cell.length_c   1.000
_cell.angle_alpha   90.00
_cell.angle_beta   90.00
_cell.angle_gamma   90.00
#
_symmetry.space_group_name_H-M   'P 1'
#
loop_
_entity.id
_entity.type
_entity.pdbx_description
1 polymer ?
#
loop_
_entity_poly.entity_id
_entity_poly.type
_entity_poly.pdbx_seq_one_letter_code
_entity_poly.pdbx_strand_id
1 'polypeptide(L)'
;MVVKKFCTNLILTVTLTITFLGSSMTVLAAKKTIIYIPLDNRPVCDEYPKSVLKAAGYKVYSPPEKLIATRTTPANSEALWKWLETKADDCGAAVISTDALIYGGLVASRTHHFTTEELN
;
A
#
# COMPACT_ATOMS: atom_id res chain seq x y z
N MET A 1 36.85 49.24 -18.96
CA MET A 1 35.71 49.13 -18.01
C MET A 1 34.60 48.20 -18.50
N VAL A 2 34.48 47.93 -19.78
CA VAL A 2 33.42 47.05 -20.38
C VAL A 2 33.71 45.56 -20.13
N VAL A 3 34.97 45.12 -20.24
CA VAL A 3 35.36 43.69 -20.13
C VAL A 3 35.12 43.13 -18.73
N LYS A 4 35.31 43.92 -17.64
CA LYS A 4 35.05 43.46 -16.27
C LYS A 4 33.55 43.20 -16.01
N LYS A 5 32.67 43.99 -16.57
CA LYS A 5 31.22 43.77 -16.44
C LYS A 5 30.72 42.53 -17.19
N PHE A 6 31.37 42.24 -18.35
CA PHE A 6 31.02 41.08 -19.18
C PHE A 6 31.42 39.75 -18.46
N CYS A 7 32.61 39.71 -17.86
CA CYS A 7 33.03 38.55 -17.05
C CYS A 7 32.18 38.32 -15.81
N THR A 8 31.77 39.40 -15.10
CA THR A 8 30.94 39.28 -13.90
C THR A 8 29.54 38.75 -14.21
N ASN A 9 28.95 39.25 -15.31
CA ASN A 9 27.62 38.78 -15.75
C ASN A 9 27.64 37.33 -16.27
N LEU A 10 28.72 36.90 -16.94
CA LEU A 10 28.88 35.55 -17.43
C LEU A 10 29.06 34.55 -16.27
N ILE A 11 29.81 34.92 -15.24
CA ILE A 11 30.01 34.08 -14.04
C ILE A 11 28.68 33.98 -13.27
N LEU A 12 27.90 35.06 -13.15
CA LEU A 12 26.62 35.08 -12.45
C LEU A 12 25.57 34.22 -13.16
N THR A 13 25.53 34.23 -14.51
CA THR A 13 24.60 33.38 -15.26
C THR A 13 24.99 31.92 -15.23
N VAL A 14 26.27 31.57 -15.27
CA VAL A 14 26.74 30.19 -15.17
C VAL A 14 26.49 29.61 -13.77
N THR A 15 26.70 30.38 -12.69
CA THR A 15 26.40 29.91 -11.33
C THR A 15 24.88 29.73 -11.12
N LEU A 16 24.02 30.58 -11.71
CA LEU A 16 22.57 30.45 -11.58
C LEU A 16 22.02 29.24 -12.33
N THR A 17 22.61 28.88 -13.49
CA THR A 17 22.22 27.67 -14.24
C THR A 17 22.68 26.38 -13.55
N ILE A 18 23.83 26.36 -12.90
CA ILE A 18 24.33 25.18 -12.18
C ILE A 18 23.48 24.87 -10.94
N THR A 19 22.97 25.88 -10.23
CA THR A 19 22.08 25.69 -9.08
C THR A 19 20.71 25.14 -9.50
N PHE A 20 20.24 25.39 -10.71
CA PHE A 20 18.97 24.87 -11.20
C PHE A 20 19.03 23.41 -11.67
N LEU A 21 20.20 22.92 -12.11
CA LEU A 21 20.42 21.53 -12.50
C LEU A 21 20.68 20.59 -11.29
N GLY A 22 20.94 21.14 -10.11
CA GLY A 22 21.24 20.39 -8.90
C GLY A 22 20.03 19.93 -8.09
N SER A 23 18.80 20.26 -8.50
CA SER A 23 17.58 19.73 -7.89
C SER A 23 17.34 18.30 -8.41
N SER A 24 18.16 17.35 -7.94
CA SER A 24 17.86 15.94 -8.06
C SER A 24 16.54 15.71 -7.33
N MET A 25 15.42 15.68 -8.08
CA MET A 25 14.19 15.09 -7.57
C MET A 25 14.54 13.64 -7.20
N THR A 26 14.77 13.39 -5.92
CA THR A 26 14.75 12.05 -5.38
C THR A 26 13.35 11.52 -5.60
N VAL A 27 13.14 10.86 -6.74
CA VAL A 27 11.95 10.04 -6.95
C VAL A 27 12.03 8.98 -5.85
N LEU A 28 11.23 9.18 -4.80
CA LEU A 28 11.09 8.19 -3.74
C LEU A 28 10.60 6.92 -4.44
N ALA A 29 11.50 5.95 -4.60
CA ALA A 29 11.15 4.68 -5.22
C ALA A 29 10.00 4.08 -4.44
N ALA A 30 8.80 4.07 -5.03
CA ALA A 30 7.61 3.53 -4.38
C ALA A 30 7.91 2.09 -3.95
N LYS A 31 7.68 1.78 -2.69
CA LYS A 31 7.86 0.41 -2.19
C LYS A 31 7.00 -0.53 -3.06
N LYS A 32 7.62 -1.43 -3.80
CA LYS A 32 6.92 -2.45 -4.60
C LYS A 32 6.37 -3.57 -3.72
N THR A 33 5.93 -3.24 -2.53
CA THR A 33 5.33 -4.15 -1.57
C THR A 33 3.89 -3.75 -1.35
N ILE A 34 2.99 -4.73 -1.44
CA ILE A 34 1.54 -4.53 -1.30
C ILE A 34 0.98 -5.49 -0.25
N ILE A 35 0.12 -4.97 0.62
CA ILE A 35 -0.72 -5.79 1.48
C ILE A 35 -1.94 -6.24 0.68
N TYR A 36 -2.26 -7.52 0.77
CA TYR A 36 -3.47 -8.09 0.19
C TYR A 36 -4.24 -8.89 1.24
N ILE A 37 -5.42 -8.42 1.62
CA ILE A 37 -6.35 -9.13 2.51
C ILE A 37 -7.53 -9.62 1.68
N PRO A 38 -7.63 -10.93 1.41
CA PRO A 38 -8.71 -11.51 0.61
C PRO A 38 -10.05 -11.51 1.35
N LEU A 39 -11.13 -11.62 0.60
CA LEU A 39 -12.48 -11.77 1.17
C LEU A 39 -12.64 -13.11 1.90
N ASP A 40 -12.08 -14.16 1.33
CA ASP A 40 -12.04 -15.51 1.86
C ASP A 40 -10.94 -16.33 1.16
N ASN A 41 -10.77 -17.60 1.56
CA ASN A 41 -9.72 -18.49 1.06
C ASN A 41 -10.04 -19.16 -0.28
N ARG A 42 -11.11 -18.81 -0.97
CA ARG A 42 -11.38 -19.35 -2.31
C ARG A 42 -10.33 -18.87 -3.31
N PRO A 43 -9.89 -19.71 -4.27
CA PRO A 43 -8.84 -19.35 -5.22
C PRO A 43 -9.12 -18.04 -5.97
N VAL A 44 -10.37 -17.76 -6.33
CA VAL A 44 -10.78 -16.52 -7.01
C VAL A 44 -10.58 -15.28 -6.13
N CYS A 45 -10.68 -15.42 -4.81
CA CYS A 45 -10.53 -14.33 -3.85
C CYS A 45 -9.09 -14.23 -3.32
N ASP A 46 -8.35 -15.31 -3.27
CA ASP A 46 -7.02 -15.38 -2.65
C ASP A 46 -5.89 -15.61 -3.67
N GLU A 47 -5.83 -16.76 -4.31
CA GLU A 47 -4.70 -17.16 -5.16
C GLU A 47 -4.58 -16.34 -6.45
N TYR A 48 -5.70 -16.12 -7.15
CA TYR A 48 -5.66 -15.44 -8.45
C TYR A 48 -5.24 -13.97 -8.33
N PRO A 49 -5.81 -13.16 -7.41
CA PRO A 49 -5.35 -11.78 -7.24
C PRO A 49 -3.89 -11.70 -6.79
N LYS A 50 -3.45 -12.59 -5.90
CA LYS A 50 -2.03 -12.65 -5.49
C LYS A 50 -1.10 -12.99 -6.66
N SER A 51 -1.53 -13.88 -7.54
CA SER A 51 -0.77 -14.24 -8.74
C SER A 51 -0.64 -13.06 -9.71
N VAL A 52 -1.72 -12.32 -9.93
CA VAL A 52 -1.72 -11.10 -10.77
C VAL A 52 -0.79 -10.04 -10.20
N LEU A 53 -0.87 -9.77 -8.89
CA LEU A 53 0.00 -8.80 -8.23
C LEU A 53 1.48 -9.20 -8.31
N LYS A 54 1.80 -10.48 -8.12
CA LYS A 54 3.17 -11.00 -8.28
C LYS A 54 3.67 -10.88 -9.72
N ALA A 55 2.82 -11.21 -10.71
CA ALA A 55 3.16 -11.05 -12.12
C ALA A 55 3.41 -9.59 -12.51
N ALA A 56 2.73 -8.64 -11.86
CA ALA A 56 2.96 -7.21 -12.00
C ALA A 56 4.23 -6.70 -11.26
N GLY A 57 4.99 -7.59 -10.64
CA GLY A 57 6.27 -7.28 -9.98
C GLY A 57 6.15 -6.79 -8.55
N TYR A 58 5.00 -6.99 -7.89
CA TYR A 58 4.83 -6.65 -6.49
C TYR A 58 5.25 -7.81 -5.57
N LYS A 59 5.88 -7.45 -4.45
CA LYS A 59 5.99 -8.34 -3.30
C LYS A 59 4.67 -8.27 -2.53
N VAL A 60 3.97 -9.40 -2.41
CA VAL A 60 2.65 -9.46 -1.77
C VAL A 60 2.77 -9.97 -0.35
N TYR A 61 2.30 -9.19 0.62
CA TYR A 61 2.06 -9.63 1.98
C TYR A 61 0.57 -9.97 2.14
N SER A 62 0.29 -11.22 2.48
CA SER A 62 -1.06 -11.72 2.76
C SER A 62 -1.09 -12.34 4.15
N PRO A 63 -2.22 -12.27 4.88
CA PRO A 63 -2.36 -12.92 6.17
C PRO A 63 -2.10 -14.42 6.08
N PRO A 64 -1.61 -15.05 7.16
CA PRO A 64 -1.59 -16.51 7.26
C PRO A 64 -3.00 -17.09 7.04
N GLU A 65 -3.09 -18.27 6.43
CA GLU A 65 -4.36 -18.93 6.10
C GLU A 65 -5.33 -19.02 7.29
N LYS A 66 -4.80 -19.29 8.48
CA LYS A 66 -5.59 -19.35 9.73
C LYS A 66 -6.28 -18.04 10.12
N LEU A 67 -5.88 -16.91 9.54
CA LEU A 67 -6.50 -15.59 9.74
C LEU A 67 -7.45 -15.21 8.60
N ILE A 68 -7.60 -16.03 7.59
CA ILE A 68 -8.45 -15.78 6.43
C ILE A 68 -9.78 -16.52 6.62
N ALA A 69 -10.88 -15.85 6.29
CA ALA A 69 -12.19 -16.49 6.29
C ALA A 69 -12.24 -17.68 5.33
N THR A 70 -12.98 -18.70 5.70
CA THR A 70 -13.38 -19.78 4.78
C THR A 70 -14.80 -19.49 4.26
N ARG A 71 -15.33 -20.37 3.42
CA ARG A 71 -16.71 -20.27 2.94
C ARG A 71 -17.74 -20.29 4.09
N THR A 72 -17.44 -20.99 5.18
CA THR A 72 -18.38 -21.27 6.28
C THR A 72 -17.91 -20.75 7.63
N THR A 73 -16.64 -20.44 7.77
CA THR A 73 -16.05 -19.98 9.04
C THR A 73 -15.55 -18.55 8.89
N PRO A 74 -16.04 -17.60 9.69
CA PRO A 74 -15.54 -16.24 9.67
C PRO A 74 -14.09 -16.17 10.15
N ALA A 75 -13.37 -15.18 9.66
CA ALA A 75 -12.07 -14.81 10.18
C ALA A 75 -12.21 -14.13 11.55
N ASN A 76 -11.13 -14.15 12.33
CA ASN A 76 -11.04 -13.31 13.52
C ASN A 76 -10.59 -11.91 13.11
N SER A 77 -11.54 -10.96 13.06
CA SER A 77 -11.28 -9.58 12.63
C SER A 77 -10.23 -8.87 13.48
N GLU A 78 -10.24 -9.05 14.80
CA GLU A 78 -9.26 -8.45 15.70
C GLU A 78 -7.82 -8.95 15.40
N ALA A 79 -7.67 -10.25 15.21
CA ALA A 79 -6.37 -10.82 14.86
C ALA A 79 -5.89 -10.38 13.47
N LEU A 80 -6.83 -10.15 12.54
CA LEU A 80 -6.54 -9.64 11.20
C LEU A 80 -6.10 -8.19 11.24
N TRP A 81 -6.75 -7.34 12.06
CA TRP A 81 -6.34 -5.97 12.32
C TRP A 81 -4.93 -5.90 12.91
N LYS A 82 -4.64 -6.66 13.96
CA LYS A 82 -3.31 -6.73 14.56
C LYS A 82 -2.24 -7.15 13.54
N TRP A 83 -2.56 -8.13 12.68
CA TRP A 83 -1.65 -8.53 11.61
C TRP A 83 -1.41 -7.39 10.61
N LEU A 84 -2.47 -6.67 10.20
CA LEU A 84 -2.38 -5.53 9.28
C LEU A 84 -1.45 -4.44 9.83
N GLU A 85 -1.64 -4.05 11.08
CA GLU A 85 -0.80 -3.04 11.75
C GLU A 85 0.68 -3.41 11.72
N THR A 86 1.03 -4.70 11.96
CA THR A 86 2.44 -5.14 11.90
C THR A 86 3.09 -5.04 10.53
N LYS A 87 2.31 -4.86 9.46
CA LYS A 87 2.80 -4.85 8.06
C LYS A 87 2.62 -3.51 7.36
N ALA A 88 1.81 -2.61 7.92
CA ALA A 88 1.42 -1.36 7.26
C ALA A 88 2.64 -0.48 6.90
N ASP A 89 3.59 -0.31 7.80
CA ASP A 89 4.75 0.56 7.61
C ASP A 89 5.72 0.06 6.52
N ASP A 90 5.71 -1.24 6.24
CA ASP A 90 6.61 -1.87 5.27
C ASP A 90 6.07 -1.84 3.83
N CYS A 91 4.84 -1.37 3.63
CA CYS A 91 4.14 -1.46 2.35
C CYS A 91 3.95 -0.11 1.70
N GLY A 92 3.92 -0.11 0.35
CA GLY A 92 3.63 1.07 -0.46
C GLY A 92 2.15 1.22 -0.80
N ALA A 93 1.38 0.13 -0.71
CA ALA A 93 -0.05 0.10 -1.00
C ALA A 93 -0.73 -1.07 -0.29
N ALA A 94 -2.07 -1.02 -0.22
CA ALA A 94 -2.88 -2.10 0.31
C ALA A 94 -4.15 -2.31 -0.53
N VAL A 95 -4.53 -3.57 -0.73
CA VAL A 95 -5.83 -4.00 -1.26
C VAL A 95 -6.48 -4.87 -0.20
N ILE A 96 -7.58 -4.40 0.34
CA ILE A 96 -8.18 -4.98 1.54
C ILE A 96 -9.68 -5.21 1.32
N SER A 97 -10.14 -6.44 1.57
CA SER A 97 -11.57 -6.70 1.70
C SER A 97 -12.07 -6.14 3.04
N THR A 98 -12.93 -5.14 2.99
CA THR A 98 -13.57 -4.55 4.18
C THR A 98 -14.49 -5.55 4.87
N ASP A 99 -15.20 -6.39 4.11
CA ASP A 99 -16.02 -7.47 4.68
C ASP A 99 -15.21 -8.45 5.51
N ALA A 100 -13.99 -8.80 5.05
CA ALA A 100 -13.10 -9.68 5.81
C ALA A 100 -12.57 -9.00 7.06
N LEU A 101 -12.17 -7.72 6.95
CA LEU A 101 -11.52 -6.99 8.02
C LEU A 101 -12.48 -6.60 9.15
N ILE A 102 -13.73 -6.22 8.82
CA ILE A 102 -14.73 -5.75 9.79
C ILE A 102 -15.58 -6.90 10.30
N TYR A 103 -16.12 -7.71 9.40
CA TYR A 103 -17.12 -8.74 9.74
C TYR A 103 -16.53 -10.17 9.78
N GLY A 104 -15.28 -10.34 9.33
CA GLY A 104 -14.68 -11.68 9.22
C GLY A 104 -15.03 -12.42 7.94
N GLY A 105 -15.58 -11.76 6.91
CA GLY A 105 -15.85 -12.34 5.60
C GLY A 105 -17.26 -12.12 5.06
N LEU A 106 -17.50 -12.60 3.82
CA LEU A 106 -18.73 -12.32 3.06
C LEU A 106 -20.01 -12.79 3.77
N VAL A 107 -20.02 -14.00 4.32
CA VAL A 107 -21.23 -14.54 4.97
C VAL A 107 -21.49 -13.79 6.27
N ALA A 108 -20.45 -13.56 7.05
CA ALA A 108 -20.55 -12.82 8.30
C ALA A 108 -21.03 -11.38 8.09
N SER A 109 -20.58 -10.69 7.03
CA SER A 109 -21.04 -9.33 6.71
C SER A 109 -22.54 -9.24 6.38
N ARG A 110 -23.14 -10.35 5.93
CA ARG A 110 -24.57 -10.41 5.58
C ARG A 110 -25.47 -10.87 6.72
N THR A 111 -24.88 -11.47 7.75
CA THR A 111 -25.61 -12.08 8.89
C THR A 111 -25.25 -11.45 10.23
N HIS A 112 -24.44 -10.39 10.25
CA HIS A 112 -24.05 -9.71 11.48
C HIS A 112 -25.23 -8.99 12.12
N HIS A 113 -25.11 -8.78 13.42
CA HIS A 113 -26.06 -8.03 14.26
C HIS A 113 -25.38 -6.85 14.96
N PHE A 114 -24.25 -6.37 14.41
CA PHE A 114 -23.54 -5.23 14.98
C PHE A 114 -24.39 -3.98 14.97
N THR A 115 -24.37 -3.25 16.08
CA THR A 115 -24.99 -1.93 16.20
C THR A 115 -24.09 -0.86 15.59
N THR A 116 -24.65 0.33 15.39
CA THR A 116 -23.87 1.49 14.89
C THR A 116 -22.72 1.85 15.83
N GLU A 117 -22.93 1.67 17.14
CA GLU A 117 -21.93 1.94 18.18
C GLU A 117 -20.75 0.96 18.12
N GLU A 118 -20.99 -0.29 17.74
CA GLU A 118 -19.93 -1.31 17.61
C GLU A 118 -19.10 -1.18 16.31
N LEU A 119 -19.59 -0.39 15.36
CA LEU A 119 -18.93 -0.14 14.07
C LEU A 119 -18.15 1.18 14.02
N ASN A 120 -18.28 2.04 15.04
CA ASN A 120 -17.59 3.31 15.18
C ASN A 120 -16.41 3.20 16.14
#